data_a342305c607787edfe78700a1bef5f80
#
_entry.id   a342305c607787edfe78700a1bef5f80
#
_cell.length_a   1.000
_cell.length_b   1.000
_cell.length_c   1.000
_cell.angle_alpha   90.00
_cell.angle_beta   90.00
_cell.angle_gamma   90.00
#
_symmetry.space_group_name_H-M   'P 1'
#
loop_
_entity.id
_entity.type
_entity.pdbx_description
1 polymer ?
#
loop_
_entity_poly.entity_id
_entity_poly.type
_entity_poly.pdbx_seq_one_letter_code
_entity_poly.pdbx_strand_id
1 'polypeptide(L)'
;MCIRDRDIISKIADPRELFSEYILGIEAAKVMVVLIFHEALCQFGQDLKHEQQLSETLADMFSLLYTTESVICRAKQMPQLKNSNFMAHIARIHVTESLLDLSKFAFKCLNRIFPNNIPSEILTNLNSLQSKMQLSTDTIGLKRELAEYVLTKKEYPF
;
A
#
# COMPACT_ATOMS: atom_id res chain seq x y z
N MET A 1 -1.73 31.44 14.20
CA MET A 1 -2.93 31.63 13.35
C MET A 1 -3.35 30.25 12.88
N CYS A 2 -4.19 29.58 13.67
CA CYS A 2 -4.62 28.21 13.35
C CYS A 2 -5.75 28.29 12.34
N ILE A 3 -5.47 27.86 11.11
CA ILE A 3 -6.50 27.63 10.09
C ILE A 3 -7.28 26.40 10.57
N ARG A 4 -8.56 26.60 10.83
CA ARG A 4 -9.45 25.53 11.31
C ARG A 4 -9.63 24.49 10.21
N ASP A 5 -9.03 23.32 10.41
CA ASP A 5 -9.15 22.15 9.52
C ASP A 5 -10.61 21.65 9.32
N ARG A 6 -11.55 22.22 10.08
CA ARG A 6 -12.99 21.88 9.94
C ARG A 6 -13.62 22.29 8.60
N ASP A 7 -13.08 23.30 7.93
CA ASP A 7 -13.63 23.78 6.65
C ASP A 7 -13.12 22.99 5.44
N ILE A 8 -12.04 22.21 5.61
CA ILE A 8 -11.52 21.32 4.55
C ILE A 8 -12.35 20.03 4.49
N ILE A 9 -12.82 19.54 5.65
CA ILE A 9 -13.59 18.29 5.75
C ILE A 9 -15.01 18.43 5.18
N SER A 10 -15.60 19.63 5.19
CA SER A 10 -16.94 19.88 4.63
C SER A 10 -16.97 19.94 3.08
N LYS A 11 -15.82 19.91 2.43
CA LYS A 11 -15.65 19.86 0.95
C LYS A 11 -15.17 18.52 0.45
N ILE A 12 -15.21 17.45 1.25
CA ILE A 12 -14.78 16.14 0.79
C ILE A 12 -15.83 15.64 -0.21
N ALA A 13 -15.45 15.81 -1.45
CA ALA A 13 -15.90 15.13 -2.63
C ALA A 13 -16.19 13.63 -2.38
N ASP A 14 -16.99 13.04 -3.23
CA ASP A 14 -17.33 11.61 -3.31
C ASP A 14 -16.18 10.73 -2.73
N PRO A 15 -16.47 9.77 -1.81
CA PRO A 15 -15.47 8.82 -1.30
C PRO A 15 -14.65 8.11 -2.39
N ARG A 16 -15.15 8.11 -3.63
CA ARG A 16 -14.45 7.59 -4.81
C ARG A 16 -13.25 8.46 -5.22
N GLU A 17 -13.34 9.77 -5.06
CA GLU A 17 -12.24 10.69 -5.34
C GLU A 17 -11.18 10.63 -4.25
N LEU A 18 -11.59 10.46 -2.98
CA LEU A 18 -10.67 10.38 -1.84
C LEU A 18 -9.64 9.25 -1.97
N PHE A 19 -10.01 8.13 -2.61
CA PHE A 19 -9.15 6.96 -2.75
C PHE A 19 -8.56 6.79 -4.15
N SER A 20 -8.72 7.73 -5.06
CA SER A 20 -8.24 7.61 -6.46
C SER A 20 -6.73 7.42 -6.54
N GLU A 21 -5.96 8.23 -5.81
CA GLU A 21 -4.49 8.11 -5.71
C GLU A 21 -4.05 6.75 -5.15
N TYR A 22 -4.72 6.27 -4.10
CA TYR A 22 -4.44 4.99 -3.45
C TYR A 22 -4.70 3.82 -4.38
N ILE A 23 -5.75 3.89 -5.19
CA ILE A 23 -6.09 2.87 -6.19
C ILE A 23 -5.00 2.82 -7.28
N LEU A 24 -4.56 3.98 -7.78
CA LEU A 24 -3.47 4.04 -8.76
C LEU A 24 -2.18 3.44 -8.19
N GLY A 25 -1.87 3.71 -6.92
CA GLY A 25 -0.73 3.10 -6.23
C GLY A 25 -0.85 1.58 -6.12
N ILE A 26 -2.04 1.06 -5.79
CA ILE A 26 -2.33 -0.38 -5.70
C ILE A 26 -2.22 -1.03 -7.09
N GLU A 27 -2.74 -0.42 -8.15
CA GLU A 27 -2.63 -0.93 -9.51
C GLU A 27 -1.15 -0.99 -9.97
N ALA A 28 -0.36 0.03 -9.65
CA ALA A 28 1.09 0.00 -9.91
C ALA A 28 1.78 -1.12 -9.11
N ALA A 29 1.38 -1.34 -7.86
CA ALA A 29 1.91 -2.42 -7.03
C ALA A 29 1.56 -3.81 -7.60
N LYS A 30 0.35 -4.02 -8.13
CA LYS A 30 -0.02 -5.27 -8.81
C LYS A 30 0.92 -5.58 -9.97
N VAL A 31 1.15 -4.58 -10.83
CA VAL A 31 2.06 -4.74 -11.97
C VAL A 31 3.48 -5.07 -11.49
N MET A 32 3.96 -4.39 -10.45
CA MET A 32 5.27 -4.62 -9.86
C MET A 32 5.41 -6.05 -9.31
N VAL A 33 4.44 -6.53 -8.56
CA VAL A 33 4.46 -7.90 -7.98
C VAL A 33 4.49 -8.95 -9.09
N VAL A 34 3.67 -8.78 -10.14
CA VAL A 34 3.63 -9.68 -11.29
C VAL A 34 4.95 -9.66 -12.05
N LEU A 35 5.54 -8.48 -12.27
CA LEU A 35 6.86 -8.35 -12.92
C LEU A 35 7.93 -9.14 -12.16
N ILE A 36 8.02 -8.95 -10.84
CA ILE A 36 9.04 -9.64 -10.03
C ILE A 36 8.82 -11.14 -10.00
N PHE A 37 7.57 -11.58 -9.91
CA PHE A 37 7.24 -13.01 -9.98
C PHE A 37 7.62 -13.61 -11.34
N HIS A 38 7.37 -12.89 -12.43
CA HIS A 38 7.78 -13.29 -13.77
C HIS A 38 9.30 -13.45 -13.87
N GLU A 39 10.07 -12.46 -13.40
CA GLU A 39 11.54 -12.53 -13.40
C GLU A 39 12.07 -13.70 -12.56
N ALA A 40 11.44 -13.96 -11.41
CA ALA A 40 11.80 -15.12 -10.58
C ALA A 40 11.56 -16.45 -11.33
N LEU A 41 10.43 -16.57 -12.04
CA LEU A 41 10.14 -17.76 -12.86
C LEU A 41 11.12 -17.89 -14.03
N CYS A 42 11.48 -16.79 -14.70
CA CYS A 42 12.44 -16.81 -15.80
C CYS A 42 13.84 -17.25 -15.33
N GLN A 43 14.25 -16.78 -14.14
CA GLN A 43 15.59 -17.08 -13.61
C GLN A 43 15.71 -18.48 -13.01
N PHE A 44 14.71 -18.93 -12.26
CA PHE A 44 14.80 -20.18 -11.50
C PHE A 44 13.95 -21.32 -12.08
N GLY A 45 12.90 -21.02 -12.87
CA GLY A 45 12.02 -22.03 -13.42
C GLY A 45 11.48 -22.99 -12.35
N GLN A 46 11.72 -24.29 -12.55
CA GLN A 46 11.30 -25.33 -11.59
C GLN A 46 12.11 -25.32 -10.28
N ASP A 47 13.30 -24.70 -10.27
CA ASP A 47 14.15 -24.61 -9.10
C ASP A 47 13.69 -23.52 -8.12
N LEU A 48 12.72 -22.68 -8.50
CA LEU A 48 12.11 -21.69 -7.60
C LEU A 48 11.58 -22.33 -6.31
N LYS A 49 11.13 -23.57 -6.34
CA LYS A 49 10.70 -24.35 -5.17
C LYS A 49 11.80 -24.55 -4.12
N HIS A 50 13.08 -24.47 -4.52
CA HIS A 50 14.24 -24.61 -3.65
C HIS A 50 14.69 -23.23 -3.08
N GLU A 51 14.22 -22.13 -3.65
CA GLU A 51 14.46 -20.77 -3.23
C GLU A 51 13.45 -20.34 -2.14
N GLN A 52 13.51 -20.98 -0.96
CA GLN A 52 12.50 -20.82 0.09
C GLN A 52 12.30 -19.37 0.55
N GLN A 53 13.39 -18.62 0.80
CA GLN A 53 13.30 -17.23 1.24
C GLN A 53 12.73 -16.29 0.16
N LEU A 54 13.03 -16.55 -1.11
CA LEU A 54 12.46 -15.80 -2.22
C LEU A 54 10.96 -16.11 -2.34
N SER A 55 10.59 -17.39 -2.29
CA SER A 55 9.19 -17.84 -2.35
C SER A 55 8.36 -17.29 -1.18
N GLU A 56 8.92 -17.27 0.03
CA GLU A 56 8.30 -16.64 1.21
C GLU A 56 8.06 -15.14 0.96
N THR A 57 9.10 -14.40 0.52
CA THR A 57 8.96 -12.97 0.25
C THR A 57 7.93 -12.68 -0.84
N LEU A 58 7.86 -13.49 -1.90
CA LEU A 58 6.84 -13.39 -2.95
C LEU A 58 5.44 -13.65 -2.39
N ALA A 59 5.26 -14.67 -1.54
CA ALA A 59 3.98 -14.97 -0.89
C ALA A 59 3.53 -13.81 0.02
N ASP A 60 4.46 -13.20 0.76
CA ASP A 60 4.20 -12.01 1.58
C ASP A 60 3.75 -10.83 0.71
N MET A 61 4.38 -10.60 -0.45
CA MET A 61 3.97 -9.55 -1.38
C MET A 61 2.54 -9.76 -1.90
N PHE A 62 2.17 -10.98 -2.30
CA PHE A 62 0.80 -11.29 -2.73
C PHE A 62 -0.22 -11.11 -1.59
N SER A 63 0.11 -11.58 -0.40
CA SER A 63 -0.76 -11.47 0.79
C SER A 63 -0.97 -10.00 1.19
N LEU A 64 0.11 -9.21 1.18
CA LEU A 64 0.06 -7.78 1.50
C LEU A 64 -0.76 -7.01 0.45
N LEU A 65 -0.58 -7.32 -0.83
CA LEU A 65 -1.35 -6.72 -1.92
C LEU A 65 -2.85 -7.02 -1.77
N TYR A 66 -3.21 -8.28 -1.52
CA TYR A 66 -4.60 -8.70 -1.31
C TYR A 66 -5.25 -8.01 -0.11
N THR A 67 -4.55 -7.92 1.02
CA THR A 67 -5.06 -7.23 2.22
C THR A 67 -5.23 -5.74 1.98
N THR A 68 -4.29 -5.11 1.27
CA THR A 68 -4.34 -3.69 0.92
C THR A 68 -5.54 -3.36 0.04
N GLU A 69 -5.81 -4.17 -0.98
CA GLU A 69 -6.98 -4.03 -1.84
C GLU A 69 -8.30 -4.24 -1.07
N SER A 70 -8.33 -5.26 -0.21
CA SER A 70 -9.50 -5.56 0.62
C SER A 70 -9.85 -4.42 1.57
N VAL A 71 -8.84 -3.77 2.17
CA VAL A 71 -9.03 -2.61 3.07
C VAL A 71 -9.65 -1.42 2.32
N ILE A 72 -9.17 -1.10 1.12
CA ILE A 72 -9.77 -0.03 0.28
C ILE A 72 -11.19 -0.37 -0.14
N CYS A 73 -11.44 -1.61 -0.57
CA CYS A 73 -12.79 -2.05 -0.94
C CYS A 73 -13.75 -1.90 0.24
N ARG A 74 -13.32 -2.29 1.44
CA ARG A 74 -14.13 -2.14 2.65
C ARG A 74 -14.37 -0.67 3.02
N ALA A 75 -13.34 0.16 2.98
CA ALA A 75 -13.46 1.58 3.27
C ALA A 75 -14.44 2.30 2.34
N LYS A 76 -14.48 1.93 1.06
CA LYS A 76 -15.43 2.45 0.07
C LYS A 76 -16.89 2.03 0.32
N GLN A 77 -17.10 0.88 0.94
CA GLN A 77 -18.44 0.36 1.24
C GLN A 77 -19.05 0.96 2.52
N MET A 78 -18.26 1.69 3.31
CA MET A 78 -18.67 2.20 4.62
C MET A 78 -18.94 3.72 4.71
N PRO A 79 -19.30 4.47 3.65
CA PRO A 79 -19.47 5.93 3.73
C PRO A 79 -20.64 6.37 4.60
N GLN A 80 -21.56 5.46 4.96
CA GLN A 80 -22.78 5.75 5.73
C GLN A 80 -22.64 5.50 7.24
N LEU A 81 -21.50 4.99 7.70
CA LEU A 81 -21.29 4.72 9.12
C LEU A 81 -20.87 6.00 9.87
N LYS A 82 -21.32 6.10 11.12
CA LYS A 82 -21.03 7.21 12.04
C LYS A 82 -19.52 7.56 12.17
N ASN A 83 -18.66 6.59 11.80
CA ASN A 83 -17.20 6.65 11.93
C ASN A 83 -16.47 6.54 10.57
N SER A 84 -17.11 6.97 9.48
CA SER A 84 -16.54 6.87 8.12
C SER A 84 -15.15 7.52 7.99
N ASN A 85 -14.91 8.65 8.64
CA ASN A 85 -13.60 9.33 8.64
C ASN A 85 -12.53 8.50 9.35
N PHE A 86 -12.88 7.86 10.48
CA PHE A 86 -11.95 6.99 11.21
C PHE A 86 -11.50 5.80 10.35
N MET A 87 -12.44 5.15 9.67
CA MET A 87 -12.15 4.04 8.76
C MET A 87 -11.33 4.49 7.54
N ALA A 88 -11.61 5.68 7.01
CA ALA A 88 -10.83 6.27 5.93
C ALA A 88 -9.38 6.56 6.36
N HIS A 89 -9.14 7.06 7.56
CA HIS A 89 -7.79 7.28 8.11
C HIS A 89 -7.03 5.96 8.26
N ILE A 90 -7.66 4.91 8.80
CA ILE A 90 -7.05 3.57 8.90
C ILE A 90 -6.67 3.04 7.51
N ALA A 91 -7.58 3.14 6.54
CA ALA A 91 -7.31 2.68 5.18
C ALA A 91 -6.14 3.43 4.53
N ARG A 92 -6.10 4.75 4.66
CA ARG A 92 -5.00 5.59 4.15
C ARG A 92 -3.65 5.20 4.75
N ILE A 93 -3.58 5.03 6.07
CA ILE A 93 -2.37 4.61 6.76
C ILE A 93 -1.94 3.23 6.24
N HIS A 94 -2.85 2.26 6.28
CA HIS A 94 -2.55 0.88 5.88
C HIS A 94 -2.03 0.81 4.44
N VAL A 95 -2.71 1.45 3.49
CA VAL A 95 -2.30 1.43 2.08
C VAL A 95 -0.93 2.07 1.90
N THR A 96 -0.69 3.24 2.51
CA THR A 96 0.59 3.94 2.38
C THR A 96 1.75 3.09 2.91
N GLU A 97 1.61 2.50 4.09
CA GLU A 97 2.65 1.67 4.69
C GLU A 97 2.85 0.36 3.90
N SER A 98 1.76 -0.27 3.45
CA SER A 98 1.83 -1.48 2.62
C SER A 98 2.55 -1.24 1.28
N LEU A 99 2.31 -0.12 0.60
CA LEU A 99 3.00 0.21 -0.65
C LEU A 99 4.50 0.44 -0.43
N LEU A 100 4.90 1.02 0.70
CA LEU A 100 6.31 1.15 1.09
C LEU A 100 6.95 -0.20 1.35
N ASP A 101 6.27 -1.10 2.06
CA ASP A 101 6.78 -2.45 2.35
C ASP A 101 6.85 -3.31 1.08
N LEU A 102 5.87 -3.23 0.17
CA LEU A 102 5.94 -3.85 -1.15
C LEU A 102 7.16 -3.38 -1.95
N SER A 103 7.49 -2.09 -1.89
CA SER A 103 8.69 -1.56 -2.54
C SER A 103 9.98 -2.14 -1.96
N LYS A 104 10.07 -2.31 -0.64
CA LYS A 104 11.22 -2.96 0.03
C LYS A 104 11.34 -4.43 -0.36
N PHE A 105 10.23 -5.18 -0.36
CA PHE A 105 10.20 -6.59 -0.77
C PHE A 105 10.60 -6.76 -2.24
N ALA A 106 10.19 -5.84 -3.10
CA ALA A 106 10.57 -5.82 -4.50
C ALA A 106 12.10 -5.80 -4.67
N PHE A 107 12.79 -4.88 -4.01
CA PHE A 107 14.26 -4.83 -4.05
C PHE A 107 14.91 -6.06 -3.44
N LYS A 108 14.37 -6.60 -2.33
CA LYS A 108 14.86 -7.84 -1.72
C LYS A 108 14.81 -9.00 -2.70
N CYS A 109 13.69 -9.16 -3.42
CA CYS A 109 13.53 -10.19 -4.45
C CYS A 109 14.49 -9.97 -5.62
N LEU A 110 14.56 -8.76 -6.18
CA LEU A 110 15.41 -8.45 -7.33
C LEU A 110 16.90 -8.67 -7.03
N ASN A 111 17.37 -8.33 -5.84
CA ASN A 111 18.75 -8.61 -5.43
C ASN A 111 19.05 -10.11 -5.33
N ARG A 112 18.06 -10.95 -5.03
CA ARG A 112 18.22 -12.41 -5.07
C ARG A 112 18.15 -12.95 -6.49
N ILE A 113 17.27 -12.41 -7.33
CA ILE A 113 17.10 -12.81 -8.73
C ILE A 113 18.33 -12.42 -9.55
N PHE A 114 18.88 -11.24 -9.32
CA PHE A 114 20.02 -10.64 -10.04
C PHE A 114 21.14 -10.26 -9.09
N PRO A 115 21.91 -11.21 -8.53
CA PRO A 115 22.88 -10.96 -7.46
C PRO A 115 24.05 -10.07 -7.89
N ASN A 116 24.39 -10.02 -9.18
CA ASN A 116 25.53 -9.24 -9.67
C ASN A 116 25.13 -7.88 -10.22
N ASN A 117 24.03 -7.82 -10.98
CA ASN A 117 23.55 -6.57 -11.57
C ASN A 117 22.10 -6.72 -12.03
N ILE A 118 21.21 -5.86 -11.54
CA ILE A 118 19.82 -5.81 -12.00
C ILE A 118 19.80 -5.12 -13.37
N PRO A 119 19.17 -5.72 -14.41
CA PRO A 119 19.09 -5.12 -15.72
C PRO A 119 18.47 -3.70 -15.67
N SER A 120 19.05 -2.77 -16.43
CA SER A 120 18.64 -1.35 -16.43
C SER A 120 17.18 -1.17 -16.83
N GLU A 121 16.67 -2.00 -17.72
CA GLU A 121 15.26 -1.99 -18.13
C GLU A 121 14.33 -2.33 -16.96
N ILE A 122 14.65 -3.35 -16.17
CA ILE A 122 13.88 -3.74 -14.99
C ILE A 122 13.90 -2.62 -13.95
N LEU A 123 15.08 -2.02 -13.71
CA LEU A 123 15.20 -0.88 -12.79
C LEU A 123 14.37 0.33 -13.25
N THR A 124 14.36 0.62 -14.54
CA THR A 124 13.58 1.72 -15.09
C THR A 124 12.07 1.47 -14.90
N ASN A 125 11.62 0.27 -15.22
CA ASN A 125 10.23 -0.13 -15.02
C ASN A 125 9.84 -0.10 -13.53
N LEU A 126 10.68 -0.63 -12.66
CA LEU A 126 10.48 -0.60 -11.21
C LEU A 126 10.36 0.84 -10.68
N ASN A 127 11.29 1.72 -11.03
CA ASN A 127 11.28 3.12 -10.60
C ASN A 127 10.01 3.85 -11.07
N SER A 128 9.58 3.60 -12.32
CA SER A 128 8.32 4.16 -12.85
C SER A 128 7.09 3.68 -12.05
N LEU A 129 7.04 2.40 -11.68
CA LEU A 129 5.96 1.86 -10.86
C LEU A 129 6.00 2.41 -9.44
N GLN A 130 7.19 2.45 -8.82
CA GLN A 130 7.36 2.97 -7.47
C GLN A 130 7.01 4.45 -7.35
N SER A 131 7.28 5.26 -8.38
CA SER A 131 6.87 6.66 -8.38
C SER A 131 5.36 6.84 -8.28
N LYS A 132 4.57 5.91 -8.84
CA LYS A 132 3.10 5.88 -8.73
C LYS A 132 2.61 5.33 -7.39
N MET A 133 3.45 4.59 -6.68
CA MET A 133 3.15 4.03 -5.35
C MET A 133 3.48 5.01 -4.21
N GLN A 134 4.21 6.09 -4.49
CA GLN A 134 4.52 7.12 -3.51
C GLN A 134 3.29 7.99 -3.25
N LEU A 135 2.73 7.86 -2.03
CA LEU A 135 1.58 8.63 -1.59
C LEU A 135 2.02 9.74 -0.62
N SER A 136 1.45 10.93 -0.81
CA SER A 136 1.72 12.10 0.05
C SER A 136 0.83 12.09 1.28
N THR A 137 0.94 11.02 2.12
CA THR A 137 0.11 10.83 3.31
C THR A 137 0.94 10.99 4.57
N ASP A 138 0.54 11.91 5.46
CA ASP A 138 1.11 12.01 6.81
C ASP A 138 0.54 10.89 7.71
N THR A 139 1.16 9.71 7.64
CA THR A 139 0.74 8.56 8.45
C THR A 139 0.96 8.77 9.95
N ILE A 140 1.94 9.60 10.34
CA ILE A 140 2.24 9.90 11.75
C ILE A 140 1.14 10.79 12.33
N GLY A 141 0.77 11.85 11.63
CA GLY A 141 -0.34 12.72 12.02
C GLY A 141 -1.65 11.96 12.13
N LEU A 142 -2.00 11.17 11.12
CA LEU A 142 -3.21 10.35 11.13
C LEU A 142 -3.23 9.33 12.29
N LYS A 143 -2.10 8.69 12.62
CA LYS A 143 -2.01 7.77 13.78
C LYS A 143 -2.25 8.49 15.10
N ARG A 144 -1.75 9.72 15.25
CA ARG A 144 -2.00 10.55 16.44
C ARG A 144 -3.48 10.93 16.56
N GLU A 145 -4.12 11.34 15.48
CA GLU A 145 -5.55 11.66 15.45
C GLU A 145 -6.41 10.45 15.83
N LEU A 146 -6.08 9.26 15.31
CA LEU A 146 -6.76 8.01 15.65
C LEU A 146 -6.60 7.66 17.14
N ALA A 147 -5.38 7.81 17.68
CA ALA A 147 -5.11 7.56 19.10
C ALA A 147 -5.89 8.53 20.00
N GLU A 148 -5.91 9.82 19.67
CA GLU A 148 -6.67 10.83 20.42
C GLU A 148 -8.18 10.55 20.38
N TYR A 149 -8.71 10.15 19.22
CA TYR A 149 -10.11 9.77 19.08
C TYR A 149 -10.47 8.60 20.01
N VAL A 150 -9.68 7.51 20.02
CA VAL A 150 -9.92 6.34 20.87
C VAL A 150 -9.84 6.69 22.35
N LEU A 151 -8.83 7.49 22.77
CA LEU A 151 -8.65 7.91 24.14
C LEU A 151 -9.81 8.81 24.63
N THR A 152 -10.34 9.66 23.75
CA THR A 152 -11.45 10.59 24.10
C THR A 152 -12.78 9.86 24.20
N LYS A 153 -13.06 8.93 23.28
CA LYS A 153 -14.35 8.23 23.22
C LYS A 153 -14.45 7.12 24.24
N LYS A 154 -13.33 6.52 24.68
CA LYS A 154 -13.27 5.32 25.56
C LYS A 154 -14.13 4.13 25.06
N GLU A 155 -14.52 4.17 23.81
CA GLU A 155 -15.29 3.13 23.13
C GLU A 155 -14.52 2.66 21.89
N TYR A 156 -14.63 1.38 21.61
CA TYR A 156 -14.10 0.83 20.36
C TYR A 156 -14.94 1.36 19.20
N PRO A 157 -14.35 1.89 18.14
CA PRO A 157 -15.10 2.56 17.06
C PRO A 157 -15.84 1.60 16.11
N PHE A 158 -15.92 0.30 16.45
CA PHE A 158 -16.55 -0.77 15.66
C PHE A 158 -17.75 -1.34 16.39
#